data_3ff31d80f42e1118afeee059ab266aa3
#
_entry.id   3ff31d80f42e1118afeee059ab266aa3
#
_cell.length_a   1.000
_cell.length_b   1.000
_cell.length_c   1.000
_cell.angle_alpha   90.00
_cell.angle_beta   90.00
_cell.angle_gamma   90.00
#
_symmetry.space_group_name_H-M   'P 1'
#
loop_
_entity.id
_entity.type
_entity.pdbx_description
1 polymer ?
#
loop_
_entity_poly.entity_id
_entity_poly.type
_entity_poly.pdbx_seq_one_letter_code
_entity_poly.pdbx_strand_id
1 'polypeptide(L)'
;MPHREYHPVIAMKNGMPVAWAVGRIMEVAGMQCGMIADFLFQSGEDAAAKILLDKLLVKLQENDACVAGSIMLSHTEEAKILKSKGFFKCPRKLEPQPFPLLVRILDKTRADKKILQLSNWFFTMGDYDVI
;
A
#
# COMPACT_ATOMS: atom_id res chain seq x y z
N MET A 1 11.29 18.04 -13.35
CA MET A 1 10.37 17.04 -12.82
C MET A 1 9.50 17.69 -11.74
N PRO A 2 8.20 17.54 -11.77
CA PRO A 2 7.37 18.03 -10.67
C PRO A 2 7.84 17.31 -9.40
N HIS A 3 8.04 18.07 -8.33
CA HIS A 3 8.41 17.52 -7.04
C HIS A 3 7.29 16.58 -6.55
N ARG A 4 7.59 15.29 -6.44
CA ARG A 4 6.68 14.32 -5.84
C ARG A 4 6.76 14.47 -4.34
N GLU A 5 5.73 15.00 -3.73
CA GLU A 5 5.66 15.11 -2.28
C GLU A 5 5.12 13.81 -1.69
N TYR A 6 5.89 13.21 -0.79
CA TYR A 6 5.52 12.04 -0.04
C TYR A 6 5.19 12.40 1.40
N HIS A 7 4.17 11.78 1.94
CA HIS A 7 3.70 11.98 3.31
C HIS A 7 3.94 10.71 4.13
N PRO A 8 5.13 10.53 4.73
CA PRO A 8 5.38 9.38 5.59
C PRO A 8 4.72 9.58 6.96
N VAL A 9 4.21 8.49 7.53
CA VAL A 9 3.73 8.40 8.90
C VAL A 9 4.26 7.12 9.55
N ILE A 10 4.63 7.22 10.81
CA ILE A 10 5.23 6.12 11.59
C ILE A 10 4.53 6.06 12.93
N ALA A 11 4.11 4.86 13.34
CA ALA A 11 3.66 4.60 14.70
C ALA A 11 4.80 4.02 15.53
N MET A 12 5.06 4.63 16.67
CA MET A 12 6.10 4.21 17.61
C MET A 12 5.48 3.63 18.87
N LYS A 13 6.08 2.56 19.40
CA LYS A 13 5.70 1.94 20.67
C LYS A 13 6.97 1.61 21.44
N ASN A 14 7.09 2.12 22.66
CA ASN A 14 8.27 1.91 23.49
C ASN A 14 9.61 2.29 22.78
N GLY A 15 9.60 3.37 22.01
CA GLY A 15 10.78 3.83 21.27
C GLY A 15 11.07 3.04 19.98
N MET A 16 10.24 2.07 19.60
CA MET A 16 10.42 1.25 18.40
C MET A 16 9.30 1.50 17.38
N PRO A 17 9.62 1.56 16.07
CA PRO A 17 8.60 1.66 15.04
C PRO A 17 7.81 0.34 14.94
N VAL A 18 6.49 0.42 14.98
CA VAL A 18 5.59 -0.76 14.91
C VAL A 18 4.68 -0.73 13.70
N ALA A 19 4.50 0.42 13.07
CA ALA A 19 3.75 0.56 11.83
C ALA A 19 4.31 1.72 11.00
N TRP A 20 4.17 1.59 9.69
CA TRP A 20 4.69 2.53 8.71
C TRP A 20 3.72 2.68 7.56
N ALA A 21 3.50 3.87 7.08
CA ALA A 21 2.80 4.13 5.83
C ALA A 21 3.33 5.38 5.14
N VAL A 22 3.24 5.39 3.82
CA VAL A 22 3.59 6.54 2.99
C VAL A 22 2.46 6.80 2.02
N GLY A 23 1.99 8.03 1.99
CA GLY A 23 1.02 8.50 1.01
C GLY A 23 1.61 9.54 0.08
N ARG A 24 0.96 9.73 -1.05
CA ARG A 24 1.21 10.86 -1.96
C ARG A 24 -0.05 11.26 -2.67
N ILE A 25 -0.11 12.49 -3.13
CA ILE A 25 -1.19 12.97 -3.98
C ILE A 25 -0.81 12.76 -5.45
N MET A 26 -1.74 12.23 -6.24
CA MET A 26 -1.62 12.15 -7.68
C MET A 26 -2.97 12.41 -8.34
N GLU A 27 -2.92 12.95 -9.54
CA GLU A 27 -4.11 13.09 -10.36
C GLU A 27 -4.41 11.77 -11.08
N VAL A 28 -5.62 11.28 -10.91
CA VAL A 28 -6.12 10.09 -11.62
C VAL A 28 -7.49 10.43 -12.20
N ALA A 29 -7.64 10.32 -13.52
CA ALA A 29 -8.91 10.61 -14.21
C ALA A 29 -9.51 12.00 -13.85
N GLY A 30 -8.67 13.01 -13.72
CA GLY A 30 -9.08 14.38 -13.37
C GLY A 30 -9.40 14.61 -11.90
N MET A 31 -9.17 13.62 -11.04
CA MET A 31 -9.38 13.72 -9.59
C MET A 31 -8.05 13.70 -8.84
N GLN A 32 -7.98 14.45 -7.74
CA GLN A 32 -6.87 14.36 -6.80
C GLN A 32 -7.06 13.14 -5.91
N CYS A 33 -6.18 12.16 -6.07
CA CYS A 33 -6.21 10.90 -5.36
C CYS A 33 -5.07 10.83 -4.34
N GLY A 34 -5.39 10.44 -3.11
CA GLY A 34 -4.39 10.07 -2.11
C GLY A 34 -4.00 8.61 -2.31
N MET A 35 -2.81 8.38 -2.83
CA MET A 35 -2.31 7.02 -3.03
C MET A 35 -1.45 6.59 -1.85
N ILE A 36 -1.80 5.46 -1.23
CA ILE A 36 -0.98 4.83 -0.20
C ILE A 36 0.11 4.06 -0.93
N ALA A 37 1.31 4.64 -0.99
CA ALA A 37 2.44 4.09 -1.71
C ALA A 37 3.08 2.92 -0.97
N ASP A 38 3.06 2.97 0.36
CA ASP A 38 3.58 1.90 1.21
C ASP A 38 2.77 1.80 2.49
N PHE A 39 2.59 0.59 3.00
CA PHE A 39 1.90 0.32 4.26
C PHE A 39 2.29 -1.04 4.80
N LEU A 40 2.85 -1.05 6.00
CA LEU A 40 3.21 -2.29 6.71
C LEU A 40 3.18 -2.07 8.21
N PHE A 41 3.02 -3.13 8.97
CA PHE A 41 3.04 -3.10 10.43
C PHE A 41 3.49 -4.44 11.02
N GLN A 42 3.96 -4.41 12.26
CA GLN A 42 4.33 -5.62 13.00
C GLN A 42 3.10 -6.46 13.31
N SER A 43 3.26 -7.76 13.25
CA SER A 43 2.23 -8.73 13.67
C SER A 43 1.74 -8.41 15.09
N GLY A 44 0.42 -8.38 15.27
CA GLY A 44 -0.22 -8.06 16.54
C GLY A 44 -0.42 -6.57 16.81
N GLU A 45 0.10 -5.67 15.96
CA GLU A 45 -0.02 -4.22 16.13
C GLU A 45 -1.15 -3.60 15.29
N ASP A 46 -2.25 -4.31 15.12
CA ASP A 46 -3.41 -3.89 14.32
C ASP A 46 -4.00 -2.56 14.77
N ALA A 47 -4.05 -2.34 16.09
CA ALA A 47 -4.57 -1.08 16.65
C ALA A 47 -3.69 0.11 16.24
N ALA A 48 -2.37 -0.03 16.32
CA ALA A 48 -1.42 0.99 15.89
C ALA A 48 -1.52 1.24 14.38
N ALA A 49 -1.67 0.19 13.58
CA ALA A 49 -1.85 0.27 12.14
C ALA A 49 -3.13 1.03 11.76
N LYS A 50 -4.23 0.80 12.44
CA LYS A 50 -5.50 1.51 12.23
C LYS A 50 -5.39 2.99 12.55
N ILE A 51 -4.78 3.34 13.68
CA ILE A 51 -4.59 4.74 14.08
C ILE A 51 -3.67 5.45 13.08
N LEU A 52 -2.60 4.79 12.65
CA LEU A 52 -1.66 5.32 11.68
C LEU A 52 -2.34 5.57 10.34
N LEU A 53 -3.15 4.63 9.88
CA LEU A 53 -3.90 4.76 8.62
C LEU A 53 -4.90 5.91 8.69
N ASP A 54 -5.64 6.07 9.80
CA ASP A 54 -6.55 7.21 10.00
C ASP A 54 -5.81 8.55 9.89
N LYS A 55 -4.65 8.66 10.51
CA LYS A 55 -3.81 9.88 10.42
C LYS A 55 -3.32 10.15 9.00
N LEU A 56 -2.91 9.11 8.28
CA LEU A 56 -2.51 9.26 6.89
C LEU A 56 -3.67 9.73 6.02
N LEU A 57 -4.86 9.14 6.18
CA LEU A 57 -6.04 9.52 5.41
C LEU A 57 -6.46 10.97 5.66
N VAL A 58 -6.41 11.43 6.91
CA VAL A 58 -6.66 12.85 7.24
C VAL A 58 -5.64 13.74 6.54
N LYS A 59 -4.34 13.38 6.61
CA LYS A 59 -3.28 14.15 5.96
C LYS A 59 -3.45 14.23 4.44
N LEU A 60 -3.85 13.13 3.79
CA LEU A 60 -4.14 13.13 2.36
C LEU A 60 -5.36 14.01 2.02
N GLN A 61 -6.40 13.97 2.85
CA GLN A 61 -7.58 14.82 2.70
C GLN A 61 -7.25 16.32 2.86
N GLU A 62 -6.41 16.66 3.82
CA GLU A 62 -5.92 18.03 4.02
C GLU A 62 -5.08 18.54 2.84
N ASN A 63 -4.56 17.64 2.02
CA ASN A 63 -3.85 17.93 0.77
C ASN A 63 -4.73 17.68 -0.47
N ASP A 64 -6.03 17.96 -0.35
CA ASP A 64 -7.02 17.97 -1.44
C ASP A 64 -7.35 16.59 -2.05
N ALA A 65 -6.94 15.49 -1.45
CA ALA A 65 -7.38 14.17 -1.91
C ALA A 65 -8.87 13.99 -1.66
N CYS A 66 -9.62 13.64 -2.71
CA CYS A 66 -11.05 13.33 -2.61
C CYS A 66 -11.33 11.84 -2.55
N VAL A 67 -10.36 11.01 -2.94
CA VAL A 67 -10.39 9.55 -2.83
C VAL A 67 -9.03 9.04 -2.38
N ALA A 68 -9.00 7.87 -1.76
CA ALA A 68 -7.78 7.18 -1.42
C ALA A 68 -7.71 5.83 -2.12
N GLY A 69 -6.52 5.46 -2.57
CA GLY A 69 -6.26 4.19 -3.24
C GLY A 69 -4.99 3.53 -2.73
N SER A 70 -4.90 2.23 -2.91
CA SER A 70 -3.72 1.44 -2.59
C SER A 70 -3.62 0.24 -3.52
N ILE A 71 -2.40 -0.20 -3.79
CA ILE A 71 -2.13 -1.49 -4.40
C ILE A 71 -1.67 -2.41 -3.28
N MET A 72 -2.44 -3.47 -3.03
CA MET A 72 -2.18 -4.41 -1.94
C MET A 72 -2.69 -5.79 -2.31
N LEU A 73 -1.91 -6.81 -2.01
CA LEU A 73 -2.34 -8.20 -2.18
C LEU A 73 -3.43 -8.53 -1.15
N SER A 74 -4.53 -9.10 -1.61
CA SER A 74 -5.76 -9.27 -0.82
C SER A 74 -5.63 -10.23 0.37
N HIS A 75 -4.61 -11.10 0.40
CA HIS A 75 -4.36 -12.06 1.48
C HIS A 75 -3.60 -11.47 2.67
N THR A 76 -3.07 -10.24 2.55
CA THR A 76 -2.23 -9.64 3.58
C THR A 76 -3.04 -9.09 4.75
N GLU A 77 -2.40 -8.98 5.92
CA GLU A 77 -3.00 -8.34 7.09
C GLU A 77 -3.26 -6.85 6.83
N GLU A 78 -2.38 -6.20 6.07
CA GLU A 78 -2.52 -4.82 5.63
C GLU A 78 -3.82 -4.61 4.82
N ALA A 79 -4.15 -5.54 3.93
CA ALA A 79 -5.41 -5.49 3.17
C ALA A 79 -6.64 -5.60 4.08
N LYS A 80 -6.55 -6.38 5.16
CA LYS A 80 -7.62 -6.48 6.16
C LYS A 80 -7.82 -5.15 6.90
N ILE A 81 -6.72 -4.48 7.27
CA ILE A 81 -6.77 -3.16 7.90
C ILE A 81 -7.41 -2.13 6.94
N LEU A 82 -6.99 -2.10 5.69
CA LEU A 82 -7.59 -1.21 4.67
C LEU A 82 -9.10 -1.45 4.55
N LYS A 83 -9.54 -2.71 4.43
CA LYS A 83 -10.96 -3.06 4.39
C LYS A 83 -11.73 -2.59 5.62
N SER A 84 -11.14 -2.71 6.81
CA SER A 84 -11.75 -2.25 8.07
C SER A 84 -11.96 -0.72 8.10
N LYS A 85 -11.24 0.02 7.24
CA LYS A 85 -11.33 1.48 7.08
C LYS A 85 -12.13 1.92 5.85
N GLY A 86 -12.92 1.02 5.29
CA GLY A 86 -13.84 1.34 4.20
C GLY A 86 -13.26 1.18 2.79
N PHE A 87 -12.04 0.68 2.65
CA PHE A 87 -11.50 0.35 1.33
C PHE A 87 -12.21 -0.88 0.76
N PHE A 88 -12.51 -0.85 -0.50
CA PHE A 88 -13.08 -1.97 -1.24
C PHE A 88 -12.25 -2.26 -2.48
N LYS A 89 -12.37 -3.48 -2.98
CA LYS A 89 -11.67 -3.87 -4.21
C LYS A 89 -12.18 -3.07 -5.40
N CYS A 90 -11.27 -2.39 -6.08
CA CYS A 90 -11.61 -1.65 -7.29
C CYS A 90 -12.19 -2.61 -8.36
N PRO A 91 -13.35 -2.31 -8.94
CA PRO A 91 -13.86 -3.07 -10.08
C PRO A 91 -12.90 -2.99 -11.26
N ARG A 92 -12.67 -4.10 -11.95
CA ARG A 92 -11.73 -4.17 -13.10
C ARG A 92 -11.95 -3.09 -14.15
N LYS A 93 -13.20 -2.70 -14.36
CA LYS A 93 -13.56 -1.64 -15.33
C LYS A 93 -13.05 -0.25 -14.94
N LEU A 94 -12.74 -0.04 -13.65
CA LEU A 94 -12.27 1.22 -13.09
C LEU A 94 -10.76 1.20 -12.78
N GLU A 95 -10.10 0.06 -12.96
CA GLU A 95 -8.65 -0.03 -12.75
C GLU A 95 -7.93 0.75 -13.85
N PRO A 96 -7.07 1.73 -13.48
CA PRO A 96 -6.35 2.55 -14.47
C PRO A 96 -5.39 1.73 -15.33
N GLN A 97 -4.80 0.68 -14.74
CA GLN A 97 -3.87 -0.25 -15.39
C GLN A 97 -3.88 -1.60 -14.67
N PRO A 98 -3.81 -2.74 -15.41
CA PRO A 98 -3.49 -4.02 -14.80
C PRO A 98 -2.02 -4.04 -14.36
N PHE A 99 -1.76 -4.55 -13.16
CA PHE A 99 -0.41 -4.70 -12.61
C PHE A 99 -0.02 -6.18 -12.56
N PRO A 100 0.56 -6.76 -13.64
CA PRO A 100 0.99 -8.13 -13.61
C PRO A 100 2.26 -8.29 -12.78
N LEU A 101 2.27 -9.28 -11.89
CA LEU A 101 3.49 -9.75 -11.24
C LEU A 101 4.10 -10.86 -12.10
N LEU A 102 5.30 -10.64 -12.61
CA LEU A 102 6.04 -11.61 -13.40
C LEU A 102 7.26 -12.10 -12.61
N VAL A 103 7.44 -13.41 -12.56
CA VAL A 103 8.54 -14.03 -11.83
C VAL A 103 9.30 -14.98 -12.76
N ARG A 104 10.65 -14.88 -12.75
CA ARG A 104 11.53 -15.79 -13.45
C ARG A 104 12.52 -16.42 -12.48
N ILE A 105 12.51 -17.73 -12.39
CA ILE A 105 13.50 -18.49 -11.63
C ILE A 105 14.81 -18.56 -12.42
N LEU A 106 15.87 -18.02 -11.85
CA LEU A 106 17.21 -18.02 -12.45
C LEU A 106 18.02 -19.26 -12.09
N ASP A 107 17.86 -19.75 -10.87
CA ASP A 107 18.54 -20.94 -10.36
C ASP A 107 17.53 -21.89 -9.72
N LYS A 108 17.20 -22.95 -10.42
CA LYS A 108 16.22 -23.95 -10.00
C LYS A 108 16.67 -24.76 -8.77
N THR A 109 17.97 -24.81 -8.49
CA THR A 109 18.53 -25.58 -7.37
C THR A 109 18.42 -24.85 -6.05
N ARG A 110 18.42 -23.51 -6.07
CA ARG A 110 18.33 -22.64 -4.89
C ARG A 110 16.95 -22.00 -4.70
N ALA A 111 16.13 -21.95 -5.73
CA ALA A 111 14.80 -21.35 -5.64
C ALA A 111 13.83 -22.31 -4.93
N ASP A 112 13.18 -21.82 -3.86
CA ASP A 112 12.10 -22.54 -3.21
C ASP A 112 10.83 -22.47 -4.09
N LYS A 113 10.16 -23.61 -4.25
CA LYS A 113 8.88 -23.68 -4.99
C LYS A 113 7.79 -22.80 -4.40
N LYS A 114 7.88 -22.41 -3.14
CA LYS A 114 6.98 -21.46 -2.47
C LYS A 114 6.92 -20.10 -3.16
N ILE A 115 7.97 -19.73 -3.92
CA ILE A 115 7.99 -18.49 -4.72
C ILE A 115 6.90 -18.46 -5.79
N LEU A 116 6.38 -19.63 -6.21
CA LEU A 116 5.30 -19.71 -7.20
C LEU A 116 3.90 -19.51 -6.60
N GLN A 117 3.80 -19.39 -5.28
CA GLN A 117 2.55 -19.14 -4.58
C GLN A 117 2.42 -17.66 -4.25
N LEU A 118 1.38 -17.01 -4.78
CA LEU A 118 1.13 -15.58 -4.54
C LEU A 118 1.01 -15.22 -3.05
N SER A 119 0.50 -16.16 -2.24
CA SER A 119 0.34 -15.97 -0.79
C SER A 119 1.66 -15.75 -0.04
N ASN A 120 2.81 -16.09 -0.63
CA ASN A 120 4.13 -15.86 -0.05
C ASN A 120 4.76 -14.52 -0.48
N TRP A 121 4.02 -13.74 -1.26
CA TRP A 121 4.48 -12.43 -1.73
C TRP A 121 3.83 -11.30 -0.95
N PHE A 122 4.59 -10.24 -0.77
CA PHE A 122 4.12 -8.95 -0.32
C PHE A 122 4.70 -7.87 -1.24
N PHE A 123 3.87 -7.01 -1.73
CA PHE A 123 4.31 -5.80 -2.41
C PHE A 123 3.27 -4.69 -2.27
N THR A 124 3.73 -3.47 -2.41
CA THR A 124 2.93 -2.26 -2.36
C THR A 124 3.14 -1.44 -3.63
N MET A 125 2.46 -0.32 -3.73
CA MET A 125 2.67 0.62 -4.83
C MET A 125 4.10 1.16 -4.88
N GLY A 126 4.79 1.22 -3.72
CA GLY A 126 6.19 1.64 -3.63
C GLY A 126 7.16 0.71 -4.36
N ASP A 127 6.79 -0.56 -4.53
CA ASP A 127 7.56 -1.54 -5.28
C ASP A 127 7.36 -1.41 -6.80
N TYR A 128 6.36 -0.65 -7.21
CA TYR A 128 6.11 -0.30 -8.59
C TYR A 128 6.75 1.04 -8.91
N ASP A 129 7.69 1.02 -9.82
CA ASP A 129 8.26 2.22 -10.42
C ASP A 129 7.27 2.78 -11.46
N VAL A 130 6.08 3.14 -10.99
CA VAL A 130 5.06 3.73 -11.85
C VAL A 130 5.43 5.18 -12.05
N ILE A 131 5.97 5.41 -13.18
CA ILE A 131 6.34 6.72 -13.72
C ILE A 131 5.09 7.54 -14.03
#